data_8615de4c22ed553d4f20f5449d2de3b4
#
_entry.id   8615de4c22ed553d4f20f5449d2de3b4
#
_cell.length_a   1.000
_cell.length_b   1.000
_cell.length_c   1.000
_cell.angle_alpha   90.00
_cell.angle_beta   90.00
_cell.angle_gamma   90.00
#
_symmetry.space_group_name_H-M   'P 1'
#
loop_
_entity.id
_entity.type
_entity.pdbx_description
1 polymer ?
#
loop_
_entity_poly.entity_id
_entity_poly.type
_entity_poly.pdbx_seq_one_letter_code
_entity_poly.pdbx_strand_id
1 'polypeptide(L)'
;MIARKIADNMSKGSMIRQMFEEGNRLKALYGADNVYDFSLGNPDLPPPSAVSQALRSLVEENQPGLHSYMSNAGHEATRQAVAAWQSSLSGLAIPAGLVCMTVGAAGALNASLKALLDPGDEVIVLAPFFFEYLSYIDNHGGVPVIVPASRETLLPDPAALEKALTPRTKAIIINSPNNPSGVIYPEETLRMLNSLLLAQSQTIYVLSDEPYADLVYDGQSMPATLAYLQNAVICTSWSKSLSLPGERIGCLVVSPRCESADQLINACVYCNRILGYVNAPALFQRVIERSINARVDIAQYEKRRDLLADVLTGAGFTLQKPAGGLYLFPVCPDADDVAFARICAGHRVLLVPGSGFRFPGYFRLCFAVREAAILGSAHAFQDIARHYGLH
;
A
#
# COMPACT_ATOMS: atom_id res chain seq x y z
N MET A 1 11.72 29.80 11.94
CA MET A 1 12.23 29.05 10.76
C MET A 1 11.98 27.57 10.99
N ILE A 2 11.47 26.87 9.97
CA ILE A 2 11.29 25.40 10.01
C ILE A 2 12.62 24.70 9.70
N ALA A 3 12.73 23.41 10.03
CA ALA A 3 13.92 22.62 9.72
C ALA A 3 14.19 22.61 8.19
N ARG A 4 15.46 22.81 7.78
CA ARG A 4 15.85 22.89 6.35
C ARG A 4 15.42 21.66 5.57
N LYS A 5 15.67 20.47 6.11
CA LYS A 5 15.24 19.19 5.52
C LYS A 5 13.72 19.16 5.22
N ILE A 6 12.91 19.67 6.14
CA ILE A 6 11.44 19.71 5.95
C ILE A 6 11.06 20.73 4.87
N ALA A 7 11.70 21.91 4.85
CA ALA A 7 11.49 22.90 3.80
C ALA A 7 11.81 22.34 2.41
N ASP A 8 12.94 21.63 2.27
CA ASP A 8 13.38 21.01 1.03
C ASP A 8 12.42 19.89 0.58
N ASN A 9 11.93 19.09 1.51
CA ASN A 9 10.97 18.02 1.19
C ASN A 9 9.58 18.59 0.81
N MET A 10 9.13 19.65 1.48
CA MET A 10 7.88 20.35 1.12
C MET A 10 7.95 20.98 -0.28
N SER A 11 9.10 21.53 -0.67
CA SER A 11 9.28 22.14 -2.00
C SER A 11 9.26 21.11 -3.13
N LYS A 12 9.68 19.88 -2.87
CA LYS A 12 9.64 18.77 -3.84
C LYS A 12 8.25 18.20 -4.07
N GLY A 13 7.29 18.52 -3.21
CA GLY A 13 5.86 18.17 -3.23
C GLY A 13 5.47 16.81 -3.80
N SER A 14 4.57 16.09 -3.14
CA SER A 14 3.99 14.87 -3.73
C SER A 14 3.10 15.25 -4.92
N MET A 15 3.34 14.64 -6.09
CA MET A 15 2.47 14.81 -7.28
C MET A 15 1.01 14.39 -6.98
N ILE A 16 0.83 13.39 -6.11
CA ILE A 16 -0.50 12.98 -5.64
C ILE A 16 -1.21 14.16 -4.95
N ARG A 17 -0.49 14.90 -4.10
CA ARG A 17 -1.05 16.07 -3.41
C ARG A 17 -1.37 17.21 -4.38
N GLN A 18 -0.48 17.47 -5.35
CA GLN A 18 -0.73 18.50 -6.38
C GLN A 18 -1.98 18.17 -7.20
N MET A 19 -2.17 16.89 -7.57
CA MET A 19 -3.38 16.45 -8.29
C MET A 19 -4.63 16.56 -7.40
N PHE A 20 -4.53 16.32 -6.11
CA PHE A 20 -5.63 16.52 -5.17
C PHE A 20 -6.05 18.01 -5.06
N GLU A 21 -5.07 18.91 -4.92
CA GLU A 21 -5.33 20.35 -4.87
C GLU A 21 -5.94 20.87 -6.19
N GLU A 22 -5.42 20.41 -7.34
CA GLU A 22 -5.98 20.71 -8.66
C GLU A 22 -7.40 20.16 -8.81
N GLY A 23 -7.65 18.95 -8.27
CA GLY A 23 -8.98 18.35 -8.24
C GLY A 23 -10.01 19.21 -7.51
N ASN A 24 -9.64 19.72 -6.35
CA ASN A 24 -10.50 20.61 -5.58
C ASN A 24 -10.78 21.92 -6.35
N ARG A 25 -9.77 22.47 -7.02
CA ARG A 25 -9.91 23.66 -7.86
C ARG A 25 -10.87 23.41 -9.04
N LEU A 26 -10.69 22.30 -9.77
CA LEU A 26 -11.55 21.97 -10.91
C LEU A 26 -12.99 21.67 -10.49
N LYS A 27 -13.19 20.96 -9.37
CA LYS A 27 -14.52 20.68 -8.81
C LYS A 27 -15.25 21.98 -8.41
N ALA A 28 -14.53 22.96 -7.89
CA ALA A 28 -15.08 24.26 -7.55
C ALA A 28 -15.50 25.05 -8.80
N LEU A 29 -14.78 24.93 -9.92
CA LEU A 29 -15.04 25.64 -11.17
C LEU A 29 -16.16 25.00 -12.02
N TYR A 30 -16.15 23.68 -12.12
CA TYR A 30 -16.99 22.95 -13.07
C TYR A 30 -18.10 22.11 -12.42
N GLY A 31 -18.13 22.03 -11.08
CA GLY A 31 -18.99 21.11 -10.34
C GLY A 31 -18.37 19.71 -10.22
N ALA A 32 -18.62 19.05 -9.09
CA ALA A 32 -18.00 17.76 -8.76
C ALA A 32 -18.33 16.64 -9.77
N ASP A 33 -19.55 16.64 -10.32
CA ASP A 33 -20.00 15.60 -11.26
C ASP A 33 -19.40 15.75 -12.67
N ASN A 34 -18.76 16.89 -12.96
CA ASN A 34 -18.11 17.17 -14.24
C ASN A 34 -16.58 17.03 -14.19
N VAL A 35 -16.03 16.49 -13.09
CA VAL A 35 -14.60 16.25 -12.91
C VAL A 35 -14.37 14.78 -12.57
N TYR A 36 -13.61 14.09 -13.41
CA TYR A 36 -13.30 12.67 -13.30
C TYR A 36 -12.02 12.48 -12.52
N ASP A 37 -12.14 12.34 -11.20
CA ASP A 37 -11.00 12.31 -10.30
C ASP A 37 -10.60 10.87 -9.97
N PHE A 38 -9.60 10.37 -10.68
CA PHE A 38 -8.97 9.06 -10.48
C PHE A 38 -7.63 9.14 -9.73
N SER A 39 -7.30 10.29 -9.13
CA SER A 39 -5.99 10.53 -8.52
C SER A 39 -5.83 9.90 -7.14
N LEU A 40 -6.92 9.80 -6.35
CA LEU A 40 -6.90 9.35 -4.96
C LEU A 40 -7.26 7.87 -4.83
N GLY A 41 -6.46 7.13 -4.03
CA GLY A 41 -6.73 5.74 -3.66
C GLY A 41 -7.57 5.62 -2.39
N ASN A 42 -8.72 6.28 -2.34
CA ASN A 42 -9.62 6.19 -1.19
C ASN A 42 -10.74 5.18 -1.49
N PRO A 43 -10.91 4.11 -0.67
CA PRO A 43 -12.03 3.21 -0.85
C PRO A 43 -13.34 3.96 -0.64
N ASP A 44 -14.31 3.73 -1.53
CA ASP A 44 -15.62 4.40 -1.54
C ASP A 44 -16.78 3.46 -1.17
N LEU A 45 -16.52 2.16 -1.11
CA LEU A 45 -17.51 1.20 -0.61
C LEU A 45 -17.67 1.33 0.91
N PRO A 46 -18.89 1.14 1.44
CA PRO A 46 -19.10 1.16 2.87
C PRO A 46 -18.38 -0.02 3.55
N PRO A 47 -18.01 0.11 4.84
CA PRO A 47 -17.55 -1.02 5.64
C PRO A 47 -18.56 -2.18 5.62
N PRO A 48 -18.10 -3.45 5.67
CA PRO A 48 -18.98 -4.61 5.80
C PRO A 48 -19.86 -4.51 7.03
N SER A 49 -21.08 -5.11 6.96
CA SER A 49 -22.03 -5.08 8.07
C SER A 49 -21.47 -5.62 9.40
N ALA A 50 -20.54 -6.57 9.34
CA ALA A 50 -19.85 -7.10 10.51
C ALA A 50 -19.11 -6.02 11.31
N VAL A 51 -18.55 -5.00 10.66
CA VAL A 51 -17.90 -3.85 11.33
C VAL A 51 -18.93 -3.04 12.12
N SER A 52 -20.06 -2.70 11.50
CA SER A 52 -21.13 -1.95 12.16
C SER A 52 -21.77 -2.74 13.31
N GLN A 53 -21.91 -4.06 13.16
CA GLN A 53 -22.41 -4.95 14.22
C GLN A 53 -21.43 -5.01 15.39
N ALA A 54 -20.13 -5.20 15.11
CA ALA A 54 -19.09 -5.19 16.13
C ALA A 54 -19.07 -3.88 16.94
N LEU A 55 -19.15 -2.74 16.25
CA LEU A 55 -19.20 -1.42 16.90
C LEU A 55 -20.41 -1.29 17.82
N ARG A 56 -21.62 -1.66 17.36
CA ARG A 56 -22.84 -1.60 18.17
C ARG A 56 -22.72 -2.49 19.41
N SER A 57 -22.33 -3.76 19.25
CA SER A 57 -22.15 -4.68 20.36
C SER A 57 -21.16 -4.14 21.40
N LEU A 58 -20.02 -3.60 20.97
CA LEU A 58 -19.02 -3.05 21.89
C LEU A 58 -19.52 -1.86 22.68
N VAL A 59 -20.32 -0.97 22.06
CA VAL A 59 -20.93 0.18 22.72
C VAL A 59 -22.04 -0.26 23.69
N GLU A 60 -22.88 -1.21 23.30
CA GLU A 60 -23.98 -1.75 24.15
C GLU A 60 -23.43 -2.54 25.33
N GLU A 61 -22.41 -3.37 25.14
CA GLU A 61 -21.72 -4.11 26.20
C GLU A 61 -21.07 -3.18 27.24
N ASN A 62 -20.62 -2.01 26.82
CA ASN A 62 -20.01 -0.96 27.65
C ASN A 62 -19.05 -1.50 28.72
N GLN A 63 -18.16 -2.42 28.32
CA GLN A 63 -17.26 -3.10 29.25
C GLN A 63 -16.26 -2.12 29.88
N PRO A 64 -15.96 -2.24 31.17
CA PRO A 64 -14.92 -1.45 31.81
C PRO A 64 -13.59 -1.57 31.06
N GLY A 65 -12.91 -0.45 30.83
CA GLY A 65 -11.63 -0.42 30.15
C GLY A 65 -11.68 -0.46 28.61
N LEU A 66 -12.88 -0.33 28.00
CA LEU A 66 -13.03 -0.29 26.53
C LEU A 66 -12.13 0.74 25.85
N HIS A 67 -11.91 1.87 26.47
CA HIS A 67 -11.09 2.99 25.97
C HIS A 67 -9.75 3.18 26.72
N SER A 68 -9.39 2.24 27.60
CA SER A 68 -8.19 2.35 28.43
C SER A 68 -6.92 2.07 27.64
N TYR A 69 -5.79 2.58 28.13
CA TYR A 69 -4.47 2.12 27.71
C TYR A 69 -4.33 0.61 27.91
N MET A 70 -3.52 0.00 27.08
CA MET A 70 -3.24 -1.42 27.08
C MET A 70 -1.74 -1.70 26.90
N SER A 71 -1.33 -2.96 26.77
CA SER A 71 0.01 -3.32 26.34
C SER A 71 0.42 -2.54 25.07
N ASN A 72 1.67 -2.09 24.98
CA ASN A 72 2.15 -1.36 23.80
C ASN A 72 2.06 -2.19 22.51
N ALA A 73 2.03 -3.53 22.61
CA ALA A 73 1.79 -4.41 21.47
C ALA A 73 0.30 -4.46 21.03
N GLY A 74 -0.62 -3.95 21.83
CA GLY A 74 -2.07 -4.00 21.60
C GLY A 74 -2.78 -5.02 22.49
N HIS A 75 -4.12 -5.08 22.38
CA HIS A 75 -4.94 -6.06 23.09
C HIS A 75 -4.54 -7.50 22.74
N GLU A 76 -4.43 -8.34 23.76
CA GLU A 76 -3.98 -9.72 23.57
C GLU A 76 -4.94 -10.53 22.70
N ALA A 77 -6.25 -10.44 22.95
CA ALA A 77 -7.26 -11.14 22.15
C ALA A 77 -7.23 -10.72 20.68
N THR A 78 -7.02 -9.42 20.38
CA THR A 78 -6.87 -8.94 19.02
C THR A 78 -5.61 -9.49 18.36
N ARG A 79 -4.47 -9.51 19.09
CA ARG A 79 -3.22 -10.11 18.58
C ARG A 79 -3.34 -11.61 18.34
N GLN A 80 -4.06 -12.33 19.20
CA GLN A 80 -4.37 -13.75 19.00
C GLN A 80 -5.20 -13.98 17.73
N ALA A 81 -6.22 -13.15 17.48
CA ALA A 81 -7.04 -13.22 16.27
C ALA A 81 -6.21 -12.95 15.01
N VAL A 82 -5.33 -11.93 15.03
CA VAL A 82 -4.42 -11.62 13.92
C VAL A 82 -3.42 -12.75 13.69
N ALA A 83 -2.84 -13.31 14.75
CA ALA A 83 -1.89 -14.43 14.68
C ALA A 83 -2.55 -15.68 14.08
N ALA A 84 -3.77 -16.00 14.50
CA ALA A 84 -4.54 -17.11 13.95
C ALA A 84 -4.87 -16.91 12.47
N TRP A 85 -5.28 -15.68 12.09
CA TRP A 85 -5.54 -15.31 10.69
C TRP A 85 -4.28 -15.47 9.83
N GLN A 86 -3.15 -14.90 10.23
CA GLN A 86 -1.89 -15.01 9.50
C GLN A 86 -1.35 -16.46 9.47
N SER A 87 -1.59 -17.24 10.53
CA SER A 87 -1.25 -18.67 10.56
C SER A 87 -2.06 -19.44 9.52
N SER A 88 -3.35 -19.15 9.38
CA SER A 88 -4.21 -19.83 8.40
C SER A 88 -3.80 -19.52 6.95
N LEU A 89 -3.30 -18.32 6.67
CA LEU A 89 -2.82 -17.92 5.35
C LEU A 89 -1.47 -18.54 5.00
N SER A 90 -0.53 -18.54 5.94
CA SER A 90 0.86 -18.92 5.68
C SER A 90 1.17 -20.40 5.94
N GLY A 91 0.31 -21.12 6.67
CA GLY A 91 0.59 -22.47 7.15
C GLY A 91 1.64 -22.53 8.26
N LEU A 92 2.07 -21.39 8.80
CA LEU A 92 3.05 -21.32 9.90
C LEU A 92 2.32 -21.14 11.24
N ALA A 93 2.87 -21.72 12.30
CA ALA A 93 2.40 -21.43 13.67
C ALA A 93 2.94 -20.06 14.11
N ILE A 94 2.12 -19.03 14.05
CA ILE A 94 2.47 -17.64 14.44
C ILE A 94 1.92 -17.38 15.84
N PRO A 95 2.76 -17.19 16.86
CA PRO A 95 2.28 -16.82 18.19
C PRO A 95 1.87 -15.34 18.25
N ALA A 96 0.89 -15.03 19.09
CA ALA A 96 0.43 -13.64 19.32
C ALA A 96 1.57 -12.71 19.82
N GLY A 97 2.63 -13.27 20.39
CA GLY A 97 3.84 -12.56 20.79
C GLY A 97 4.58 -11.89 19.62
N LEU A 98 4.42 -12.40 18.39
CA LEU A 98 5.03 -11.84 17.17
C LEU A 98 4.13 -10.86 16.43
N VAL A 99 3.04 -10.39 17.06
CA VAL A 99 2.09 -9.40 16.51
C VAL A 99 2.13 -8.12 17.33
N CYS A 100 2.17 -6.98 16.65
CA CYS A 100 1.97 -5.66 17.24
C CYS A 100 0.89 -4.89 16.46
N MET A 101 -0.12 -4.38 17.18
CA MET A 101 -1.15 -3.52 16.59
C MET A 101 -0.61 -2.11 16.39
N THR A 102 -0.86 -1.52 15.23
CA THR A 102 -0.26 -0.24 14.82
C THR A 102 -1.30 0.74 14.26
N VAL A 103 -0.88 2.02 14.11
CA VAL A 103 -1.72 3.07 13.50
C VAL A 103 -1.70 2.95 11.97
N GLY A 104 -2.26 1.85 11.47
CA GLY A 104 -2.23 1.47 10.06
C GLY A 104 -0.89 0.88 9.62
N ALA A 105 -0.81 0.47 8.35
CA ALA A 105 0.42 -0.08 7.75
C ALA A 105 1.58 0.93 7.77
N ALA A 106 1.29 2.24 7.63
CA ALA A 106 2.30 3.29 7.75
C ALA A 106 2.98 3.30 9.14
N GLY A 107 2.20 3.12 10.21
CA GLY A 107 2.73 2.97 11.57
C GLY A 107 3.59 1.71 11.72
N ALA A 108 3.15 0.59 11.10
CA ALA A 108 3.90 -0.66 11.07
C ALA A 108 5.26 -0.49 10.38
N LEU A 109 5.28 0.12 9.18
CA LEU A 109 6.52 0.39 8.43
C LEU A 109 7.47 1.31 9.22
N ASN A 110 6.96 2.43 9.78
CA ASN A 110 7.78 3.35 10.56
C ASN A 110 8.36 2.70 11.83
N ALA A 111 7.57 1.89 12.53
CA ALA A 111 8.05 1.15 13.71
C ALA A 111 9.14 0.14 13.33
N SER A 112 8.95 -0.59 12.23
CA SER A 112 9.91 -1.57 11.72
C SER A 112 11.20 -0.90 11.23
N LEU A 113 11.11 0.16 10.43
CA LEU A 113 12.27 0.90 9.95
C LEU A 113 13.06 1.52 11.12
N LYS A 114 12.36 2.10 12.12
CA LYS A 114 13.00 2.65 13.32
C LYS A 114 13.71 1.57 14.13
N ALA A 115 13.18 0.35 14.16
CA ALA A 115 13.78 -0.78 14.90
C ALA A 115 15.00 -1.38 14.19
N LEU A 116 15.06 -1.27 12.85
CA LEU A 116 16.07 -1.93 12.03
C LEU A 116 17.25 -1.04 11.65
N LEU A 117 17.03 0.28 11.47
CA LEU A 117 18.00 1.14 10.80
C LEU A 117 18.90 1.89 11.77
N ASP A 118 20.19 1.79 11.51
CA ASP A 118 21.20 2.76 11.94
C ASP A 118 21.42 3.83 10.84
N PRO A 119 21.93 5.02 11.19
CA PRO A 119 22.22 6.04 10.20
C PRO A 119 23.16 5.56 9.08
N GLY A 120 22.70 5.65 7.84
CA GLY A 120 23.46 5.24 6.66
C GLY A 120 23.16 3.82 6.17
N ASP A 121 22.33 3.05 6.89
CA ASP A 121 21.85 1.76 6.40
C ASP A 121 20.98 1.94 5.15
N GLU A 122 21.13 1.03 4.20
CA GLU A 122 20.41 1.09 2.92
C GLU A 122 19.12 0.27 2.97
N VAL A 123 18.07 0.85 2.39
CA VAL A 123 16.79 0.17 2.19
C VAL A 123 16.46 0.16 0.72
N ILE A 124 16.36 -1.02 0.12
CA ILE A 124 15.94 -1.19 -1.27
C ILE A 124 14.43 -0.95 -1.38
N VAL A 125 14.04 -0.17 -2.39
CA VAL A 125 12.65 0.11 -2.74
C VAL A 125 12.44 -0.18 -4.22
N LEU A 126 11.48 -1.05 -4.53
CA LEU A 126 11.21 -1.51 -5.90
C LEU A 126 10.26 -0.57 -6.62
N ALA A 127 10.76 0.16 -7.61
CA ALA A 127 9.91 1.05 -8.42
C ALA A 127 9.14 0.26 -9.49
N PRO A 128 7.83 0.57 -9.72
CA PRO A 128 7.08 1.67 -9.13
C PRO A 128 6.64 1.41 -7.68
N PHE A 129 6.65 2.43 -6.84
CA PHE A 129 6.34 2.29 -5.41
C PHE A 129 5.57 3.48 -4.83
N PHE A 130 4.93 3.29 -3.69
CA PHE A 130 4.29 4.34 -2.92
C PHE A 130 5.32 5.34 -2.38
N PHE A 131 5.23 6.60 -2.83
CA PHE A 131 6.26 7.62 -2.66
C PHE A 131 6.70 7.86 -1.22
N GLU A 132 5.79 7.73 -0.25
CA GLU A 132 6.06 7.98 1.16
C GLU A 132 7.11 7.04 1.77
N TYR A 133 7.42 5.90 1.15
CA TYR A 133 8.51 5.02 1.62
C TYR A 133 9.85 5.76 1.71
N LEU A 134 10.13 6.68 0.77
CA LEU A 134 11.36 7.49 0.80
C LEU A 134 11.42 8.35 2.05
N SER A 135 10.29 8.96 2.43
CA SER A 135 10.20 9.77 3.63
C SER A 135 10.31 8.93 4.91
N TYR A 136 9.71 7.73 4.92
CA TYR A 136 9.79 6.83 6.07
C TYR A 136 11.23 6.36 6.32
N ILE A 137 11.96 5.97 5.27
CA ILE A 137 13.37 5.58 5.35
C ILE A 137 14.23 6.75 5.84
N ASP A 138 14.07 7.93 5.23
CA ASP A 138 14.82 9.14 5.56
C ASP A 138 14.57 9.64 6.99
N ASN A 139 13.34 9.49 7.50
CA ASN A 139 12.99 9.86 8.88
C ASN A 139 13.77 9.06 9.93
N HIS A 140 14.25 7.88 9.58
CA HIS A 140 14.99 6.99 10.48
C HIS A 140 16.48 6.91 10.13
N GLY A 141 16.99 7.84 9.30
CA GLY A 141 18.41 7.93 8.96
C GLY A 141 18.88 6.95 7.89
N GLY A 142 17.96 6.16 7.32
CA GLY A 142 18.28 5.23 6.24
C GLY A 142 18.46 5.92 4.89
N VAL A 143 19.09 5.21 3.97
CA VAL A 143 19.35 5.65 2.58
C VAL A 143 18.49 4.79 1.64
N PRO A 144 17.52 5.37 0.91
CA PRO A 144 16.72 4.62 -0.04
C PRO A 144 17.54 4.28 -1.30
N VAL A 145 17.57 2.99 -1.68
CA VAL A 145 18.15 2.49 -2.92
C VAL A 145 17.02 2.07 -3.85
N ILE A 146 16.81 2.83 -4.93
CA ILE A 146 15.69 2.60 -5.85
C ILE A 146 16.12 1.60 -6.91
N VAL A 147 15.39 0.49 -7.03
CA VAL A 147 15.61 -0.55 -8.05
C VAL A 147 14.36 -0.60 -8.95
N PRO A 148 14.48 -0.38 -10.26
CA PRO A 148 13.36 -0.45 -11.17
C PRO A 148 12.90 -1.91 -11.35
N ALA A 149 11.59 -2.13 -11.41
CA ALA A 149 11.02 -3.39 -11.87
C ALA A 149 11.20 -3.57 -13.39
N SER A 150 11.01 -4.78 -13.87
CA SER A 150 10.88 -5.06 -15.30
C SER A 150 9.74 -4.23 -15.90
N ARG A 151 10.00 -3.57 -17.04
CA ARG A 151 8.94 -2.81 -17.73
C ARG A 151 7.89 -3.69 -18.38
N GLU A 152 8.24 -4.93 -18.68
CA GLU A 152 7.35 -5.89 -19.32
C GLU A 152 6.37 -6.51 -18.32
N THR A 153 6.86 -6.93 -17.15
CA THR A 153 6.06 -7.67 -16.15
C THR A 153 5.67 -6.85 -14.93
N LEU A 154 6.35 -5.71 -14.69
CA LEU A 154 6.27 -4.90 -13.46
C LEU A 154 6.65 -5.69 -12.20
N LEU A 155 7.32 -6.82 -12.35
CA LEU A 155 7.89 -7.64 -11.28
C LEU A 155 9.35 -7.24 -10.99
N PRO A 156 9.87 -7.55 -9.78
CA PRO A 156 11.26 -7.34 -9.43
C PRO A 156 12.21 -8.02 -10.44
N ASP A 157 13.22 -7.29 -10.90
CA ASP A 157 14.28 -7.83 -11.75
C ASP A 157 15.40 -8.40 -10.87
N PRO A 158 15.69 -9.72 -10.94
CA PRO A 158 16.72 -10.36 -10.12
C PRO A 158 18.11 -9.77 -10.32
N ALA A 159 18.49 -9.47 -11.56
CA ALA A 159 19.83 -8.95 -11.88
C ALA A 159 20.00 -7.50 -11.37
N ALA A 160 18.96 -6.68 -11.49
CA ALA A 160 18.96 -5.32 -10.95
C ALA A 160 19.03 -5.33 -9.41
N LEU A 161 18.30 -6.26 -8.77
CA LEU A 161 18.34 -6.44 -7.31
C LEU A 161 19.72 -6.89 -6.85
N GLU A 162 20.30 -7.92 -7.46
CA GLU A 162 21.63 -8.43 -7.08
C GLU A 162 22.69 -7.33 -7.16
N LYS A 163 22.65 -6.51 -8.20
CA LYS A 163 23.55 -5.37 -8.38
C LYS A 163 23.37 -4.27 -7.33
N ALA A 164 22.16 -4.12 -6.79
CA ALA A 164 21.83 -3.09 -5.81
C ALA A 164 22.17 -3.48 -4.36
N LEU A 165 22.39 -4.78 -4.09
CA LEU A 165 22.75 -5.27 -2.76
C LEU A 165 24.18 -4.87 -2.41
N THR A 166 24.34 -4.32 -1.20
CA THR A 166 25.64 -3.91 -0.64
C THR A 166 25.76 -4.41 0.81
N PRO A 167 26.94 -4.39 1.43
CA PRO A 167 27.09 -4.69 2.86
C PRO A 167 26.28 -3.77 3.78
N ARG A 168 25.79 -2.63 3.31
CA ARG A 168 24.93 -1.70 4.04
C ARG A 168 23.44 -1.98 3.86
N THR A 169 23.07 -2.86 2.92
CA THR A 169 21.66 -3.20 2.71
C THR A 169 21.10 -3.90 3.93
N LYS A 170 20.15 -3.25 4.60
CA LYS A 170 19.51 -3.71 5.84
C LYS A 170 18.12 -4.28 5.62
N ALA A 171 17.38 -3.68 4.68
CA ALA A 171 16.02 -4.10 4.39
C ALA A 171 15.67 -3.88 2.92
N ILE A 172 14.60 -4.55 2.50
CA ILE A 172 13.89 -4.31 1.25
C ILE A 172 12.41 -4.10 1.57
N ILE A 173 11.78 -3.08 0.97
CA ILE A 173 10.33 -2.89 1.04
C ILE A 173 9.73 -3.47 -0.24
N ILE A 174 8.78 -4.40 -0.06
CA ILE A 174 7.93 -4.92 -1.13
C ILE A 174 6.48 -4.55 -0.88
N ASN A 175 5.68 -4.45 -1.95
CA ASN A 175 4.26 -4.15 -1.87
C ASN A 175 3.50 -5.00 -2.87
N SER A 176 2.67 -5.91 -2.39
CA SER A 176 1.87 -6.82 -3.21
C SER A 176 0.51 -7.06 -2.54
N PRO A 177 -0.59 -6.87 -3.27
CA PRO A 177 -0.71 -6.22 -4.58
C PRO A 177 -0.13 -4.81 -4.59
N ASN A 178 0.57 -4.46 -5.68
CA ASN A 178 1.38 -3.25 -5.73
C ASN A 178 0.54 -1.98 -5.95
N ASN A 179 0.91 -0.90 -5.29
CA ASN A 179 0.52 0.46 -5.63
C ASN A 179 1.72 1.16 -6.28
N PRO A 180 1.68 1.48 -7.59
CA PRO A 180 0.49 1.72 -8.42
C PRO A 180 0.09 0.61 -9.40
N SER A 181 0.89 -0.44 -9.61
CA SER A 181 0.74 -1.34 -10.76
C SER A 181 -0.38 -2.38 -10.62
N GLY A 182 -0.81 -2.68 -9.40
CA GLY A 182 -1.78 -3.74 -9.12
C GLY A 182 -1.25 -5.17 -9.33
N VAL A 183 0.05 -5.32 -9.60
CA VAL A 183 0.70 -6.61 -9.79
C VAL A 183 0.78 -7.36 -8.47
N ILE A 184 0.47 -8.64 -8.52
CA ILE A 184 0.68 -9.59 -7.43
C ILE A 184 1.99 -10.32 -7.66
N TYR A 185 2.85 -10.38 -6.65
CA TYR A 185 4.09 -11.14 -6.75
C TYR A 185 3.78 -12.64 -6.65
N PRO A 186 4.05 -13.43 -7.71
CA PRO A 186 3.84 -14.87 -7.68
C PRO A 186 4.85 -15.56 -6.76
N GLU A 187 4.58 -16.82 -6.43
CA GLU A 187 5.44 -17.63 -5.55
C GLU A 187 6.90 -17.65 -5.99
N GLU A 188 7.13 -17.76 -7.29
CA GLU A 188 8.48 -17.81 -7.88
C GLU A 188 9.26 -16.53 -7.57
N THR A 189 8.59 -15.37 -7.64
CA THR A 189 9.21 -14.10 -7.27
C THR A 189 9.56 -14.05 -5.78
N LEU A 190 8.67 -14.51 -4.91
CA LEU A 190 8.95 -14.56 -3.46
C LEU A 190 10.07 -15.53 -3.12
N ARG A 191 10.11 -16.71 -3.78
CA ARG A 191 11.20 -17.69 -3.62
C ARG A 191 12.54 -17.15 -4.12
N MET A 192 12.53 -16.48 -5.27
CA MET A 192 13.72 -15.81 -5.83
C MET A 192 14.24 -14.76 -4.85
N LEU A 193 13.38 -13.87 -4.33
CA LEU A 193 13.75 -12.88 -3.33
C LEU A 193 14.35 -13.54 -2.08
N ASN A 194 13.70 -14.56 -1.53
CA ASN A 194 14.20 -15.26 -0.35
C ASN A 194 15.60 -15.85 -0.59
N SER A 195 15.80 -16.53 -1.71
CA SER A 195 17.08 -17.15 -2.05
C SER A 195 18.19 -16.11 -2.22
N LEU A 196 17.90 -15.01 -2.91
CA LEU A 196 18.85 -13.91 -3.14
C LEU A 196 19.27 -13.24 -1.83
N LEU A 197 18.31 -12.99 -0.93
CA LEU A 197 18.58 -12.30 0.34
C LEU A 197 19.28 -13.22 1.34
N LEU A 198 18.96 -14.51 1.39
CA LEU A 198 19.63 -15.47 2.26
C LEU A 198 21.06 -15.82 1.81
N ALA A 199 21.41 -15.57 0.55
CA ALA A 199 22.78 -15.74 0.04
C ALA A 199 23.73 -14.60 0.49
N GLN A 200 23.21 -13.53 1.11
CA GLN A 200 24.04 -12.44 1.61
C GLN A 200 24.70 -12.78 2.94
N SER A 201 25.83 -12.17 3.23
CA SER A 201 26.58 -12.39 4.48
C SER A 201 25.94 -11.77 5.71
N GLN A 202 25.08 -10.75 5.51
CA GLN A 202 24.29 -10.10 6.56
C GLN A 202 22.80 -10.45 6.43
N THR A 203 22.08 -10.38 7.55
CA THR A 203 20.63 -10.54 7.54
C THR A 203 19.97 -9.31 6.91
N ILE A 204 19.21 -9.54 5.84
CA ILE A 204 18.40 -8.53 5.18
C ILE A 204 16.92 -8.83 5.43
N TYR A 205 16.19 -7.86 5.96
CA TYR A 205 14.78 -8.01 6.29
C TYR A 205 13.88 -7.57 5.13
N VAL A 206 12.79 -8.31 4.92
CA VAL A 206 11.74 -7.91 3.98
C VAL A 206 10.60 -7.27 4.76
N LEU A 207 10.33 -5.99 4.49
CA LEU A 207 9.13 -5.29 4.98
C LEU A 207 8.07 -5.39 3.89
N SER A 208 7.08 -6.26 4.10
CA SER A 208 6.00 -6.49 3.15
C SER A 208 4.81 -5.60 3.48
N ASP A 209 4.57 -4.56 2.68
CA ASP A 209 3.41 -3.68 2.80
C ASP A 209 2.22 -4.29 2.08
N GLU A 210 1.22 -4.77 2.84
CA GLU A 210 0.12 -5.59 2.34
C GLU A 210 -1.30 -5.01 2.60
N PRO A 211 -1.55 -3.71 2.41
CA PRO A 211 -2.88 -3.16 2.67
C PRO A 211 -3.92 -3.61 1.65
N TYR A 212 -3.51 -4.18 0.52
CA TYR A 212 -4.36 -4.65 -0.58
C TYR A 212 -4.48 -6.18 -0.66
N ALA A 213 -3.93 -6.94 0.30
CA ALA A 213 -3.85 -8.40 0.24
C ALA A 213 -5.21 -9.09 0.00
N ASP A 214 -6.29 -8.52 0.49
CA ASP A 214 -7.66 -9.02 0.31
C ASP A 214 -8.34 -8.51 -0.97
N LEU A 215 -7.74 -7.58 -1.71
CA LEU A 215 -8.30 -7.01 -2.95
C LEU A 215 -7.65 -7.68 -4.15
N VAL A 216 -8.08 -8.89 -4.45
CA VAL A 216 -7.58 -9.75 -5.53
C VAL A 216 -8.74 -10.17 -6.40
N TYR A 217 -8.54 -10.22 -7.71
CA TYR A 217 -9.56 -10.33 -8.75
C TYR A 217 -9.37 -11.59 -9.59
N ASP A 218 -10.33 -11.88 -10.48
CA ASP A 218 -10.31 -12.99 -11.45
C ASP A 218 -10.16 -14.37 -10.77
N GLY A 219 -10.68 -14.52 -9.53
CA GLY A 219 -10.56 -15.77 -8.76
C GLY A 219 -9.13 -16.13 -8.35
N GLN A 220 -8.18 -15.21 -8.50
CA GLN A 220 -6.80 -15.43 -8.07
C GLN A 220 -6.67 -15.31 -6.55
N SER A 221 -5.53 -15.73 -6.02
CA SER A 221 -5.13 -15.56 -4.62
C SER A 221 -3.75 -14.94 -4.52
N MET A 222 -3.54 -14.12 -3.51
CA MET A 222 -2.22 -13.61 -3.18
C MET A 222 -1.41 -14.70 -2.44
N PRO A 223 -0.20 -15.05 -2.88
CA PRO A 223 0.68 -15.92 -2.10
C PRO A 223 1.01 -15.31 -0.74
N ALA A 224 0.86 -16.10 0.33
CA ALA A 224 1.17 -15.62 1.68
C ALA A 224 2.67 -15.38 1.85
N THR A 225 3.09 -14.14 1.99
CA THR A 225 4.49 -13.73 2.04
C THR A 225 5.30 -14.52 3.08
N LEU A 226 4.75 -14.74 4.28
CA LEU A 226 5.43 -15.48 5.35
C LEU A 226 5.68 -16.95 5.01
N ALA A 227 4.94 -17.55 4.07
CA ALA A 227 5.19 -18.91 3.63
C ALA A 227 6.51 -19.04 2.86
N TYR A 228 6.95 -17.98 2.19
CA TYR A 228 8.08 -18.00 1.26
C TYR A 228 9.31 -17.24 1.77
N LEU A 229 9.11 -16.12 2.48
CA LEU A 229 10.20 -15.28 2.96
C LEU A 229 10.52 -15.58 4.43
N GLN A 230 11.80 -15.87 4.73
CA GLN A 230 12.26 -16.22 6.07
C GLN A 230 12.31 -14.99 6.97
N ASN A 231 13.09 -13.98 6.60
CA ASN A 231 13.31 -12.76 7.38
C ASN A 231 12.32 -11.66 6.95
N ALA A 232 11.03 -11.87 7.24
CA ALA A 232 9.97 -10.96 6.79
C ALA A 232 9.14 -10.39 7.95
N VAL A 233 8.70 -9.15 7.76
CA VAL A 233 7.72 -8.46 8.60
C VAL A 233 6.57 -8.04 7.71
N ILE A 234 5.37 -8.57 7.98
CA ILE A 234 4.14 -8.07 7.34
C ILE A 234 3.77 -6.74 7.99
N CYS A 235 3.53 -5.74 7.16
CA CYS A 235 2.98 -4.44 7.55
C CYS A 235 1.63 -4.28 6.83
N THR A 236 0.52 -4.38 7.56
CA THR A 236 -0.80 -4.35 6.93
C THR A 236 -1.81 -3.50 7.69
N SER A 237 -2.97 -3.28 7.07
CA SER A 237 -4.07 -2.51 7.67
C SER A 237 -5.41 -2.92 7.08
N TRP A 238 -6.48 -2.61 7.79
CA TRP A 238 -7.85 -2.79 7.32
C TRP A 238 -8.42 -1.56 6.60
N SER A 239 -7.52 -0.64 6.18
CA SER A 239 -7.89 0.57 5.44
C SER A 239 -8.62 0.27 4.13
N LYS A 240 -8.30 -0.85 3.46
CA LYS A 240 -8.85 -1.20 2.14
C LYS A 240 -9.82 -2.36 2.23
N SER A 241 -9.44 -3.46 2.86
CA SER A 241 -10.25 -4.68 2.98
C SER A 241 -11.53 -4.49 3.79
N LEU A 242 -11.55 -3.58 4.78
CA LEU A 242 -12.74 -3.22 5.55
C LEU A 242 -13.23 -1.78 5.31
N SER A 243 -12.62 -1.05 4.37
CA SER A 243 -12.97 0.36 4.10
C SER A 243 -12.87 1.27 5.35
N LEU A 244 -11.80 1.11 6.14
CA LEU A 244 -11.55 1.84 7.39
C LEU A 244 -10.29 2.72 7.34
N PRO A 245 -10.05 3.52 6.27
CA PRO A 245 -8.80 4.29 6.15
C PRO A 245 -8.68 5.39 7.21
N GLY A 246 -9.81 5.96 7.66
CA GLY A 246 -9.87 7.01 8.68
C GLY A 246 -9.59 6.52 10.10
N GLU A 247 -9.80 5.23 10.36
CA GLU A 247 -9.68 4.65 11.70
C GLU A 247 -8.25 4.32 12.10
N ARG A 248 -7.33 4.37 11.16
CA ARG A 248 -5.89 4.16 11.39
C ARG A 248 -5.59 2.86 12.13
N ILE A 249 -6.22 1.75 11.75
CA ILE A 249 -6.02 0.43 12.36
C ILE A 249 -5.22 -0.49 11.43
N GLY A 250 -4.15 -1.08 11.96
CA GLY A 250 -3.26 -2.00 11.25
C GLY A 250 -2.46 -2.84 12.23
N CYS A 251 -1.55 -3.62 11.70
CA CYS A 251 -0.61 -4.41 12.49
C CYS A 251 0.70 -4.66 11.75
N LEU A 252 1.72 -5.03 12.50
CA LEU A 252 2.89 -5.71 11.99
C LEU A 252 2.94 -7.13 12.56
N VAL A 253 3.44 -8.07 11.75
CA VAL A 253 3.62 -9.47 12.13
C VAL A 253 5.01 -9.90 11.71
N VAL A 254 5.84 -10.31 12.69
CA VAL A 254 7.19 -10.81 12.43
C VAL A 254 7.11 -12.30 12.10
N SER A 255 7.81 -12.74 11.05
CA SER A 255 7.92 -14.15 10.70
C SER A 255 8.51 -14.95 11.87
N PRO A 256 7.89 -16.08 12.27
CA PRO A 256 8.48 -16.95 13.30
C PRO A 256 9.81 -17.59 12.84
N ARG A 257 10.14 -17.50 11.55
CA ARG A 257 11.40 -17.96 10.96
C ARG A 257 12.49 -16.90 10.91
N CYS A 258 12.18 -15.65 11.29
CA CYS A 258 13.15 -14.58 11.36
C CYS A 258 14.27 -14.91 12.34
N GLU A 259 15.50 -14.59 11.97
CA GLU A 259 16.58 -14.50 12.94
C GLU A 259 16.20 -13.51 14.05
N SER A 260 16.32 -13.95 15.31
CA SER A 260 16.01 -13.13 16.47
C SER A 260 14.59 -12.51 16.45
N ALA A 261 13.57 -13.29 16.02
CA ALA A 261 12.19 -12.82 15.88
C ALA A 261 11.67 -12.11 17.14
N ASP A 262 11.93 -12.68 18.33
CA ASP A 262 11.53 -12.11 19.63
C ASP A 262 12.22 -10.75 19.90
N GLN A 263 13.48 -10.61 19.53
CA GLN A 263 14.19 -9.35 19.69
C GLN A 263 13.63 -8.28 18.73
N LEU A 264 13.35 -8.66 17.48
CA LEU A 264 12.80 -7.76 16.48
C LEU A 264 11.42 -7.26 16.87
N ILE A 265 10.50 -8.16 17.27
CA ILE A 265 9.15 -7.73 17.67
C ILE A 265 9.19 -6.82 18.90
N ASN A 266 10.03 -7.12 19.90
CA ASN A 266 10.19 -6.27 21.07
C ASN A 266 10.74 -4.88 20.70
N ALA A 267 11.69 -4.80 19.77
CA ALA A 267 12.19 -3.54 19.24
C ALA A 267 11.09 -2.76 18.49
N CYS A 268 10.29 -3.42 17.66
CA CYS A 268 9.15 -2.80 16.97
C CYS A 268 8.10 -2.26 17.94
N VAL A 269 7.75 -3.00 19.00
CA VAL A 269 6.82 -2.57 20.04
C VAL A 269 7.37 -1.36 20.80
N TYR A 270 8.66 -1.38 21.13
CA TYR A 270 9.33 -0.23 21.76
C TYR A 270 9.30 0.98 20.82
N CYS A 271 9.62 0.81 19.53
CA CYS A 271 9.61 1.89 18.54
C CYS A 271 8.21 2.45 18.31
N ASN A 272 7.17 1.60 18.24
CA ASN A 272 5.78 2.05 18.16
C ASN A 272 5.41 2.99 19.31
N ARG A 273 5.90 2.72 20.51
CA ARG A 273 5.71 3.60 21.67
C ARG A 273 6.47 4.93 21.55
N ILE A 274 7.78 4.88 21.26
CA ILE A 274 8.62 6.08 21.26
C ILE A 274 8.43 6.99 20.05
N LEU A 275 7.81 6.50 18.97
CA LEU A 275 7.33 7.31 17.86
C LEU A 275 6.09 8.13 18.21
N GLY A 276 5.55 7.96 19.42
CA GLY A 276 4.41 8.70 19.92
C GLY A 276 3.06 8.06 19.56
N TYR A 277 3.05 6.92 18.89
CA TYR A 277 1.81 6.18 18.58
C TYR A 277 1.24 5.53 19.84
N VAL A 278 2.09 5.00 20.71
CA VAL A 278 1.79 4.32 21.98
C VAL A 278 1.00 3.03 21.77
N ASN A 279 -0.25 3.17 21.27
CA ASN A 279 -1.14 2.06 20.90
C ASN A 279 -1.90 2.40 19.62
N ALA A 280 -2.34 1.39 18.90
CA ALA A 280 -3.40 1.53 17.91
C ALA A 280 -4.75 1.84 18.62
N PRO A 281 -5.76 2.42 17.93
CA PRO A 281 -7.04 2.80 18.53
C PRO A 281 -7.72 1.63 19.25
N ALA A 282 -7.97 1.78 20.57
CA ALA A 282 -8.46 0.71 21.45
C ALA A 282 -9.75 0.07 20.95
N LEU A 283 -10.75 0.90 20.62
CA LEU A 283 -12.05 0.44 20.14
C LEU A 283 -11.92 -0.37 18.84
N PHE A 284 -11.13 0.15 17.88
CA PHE A 284 -10.97 -0.51 16.58
C PHE A 284 -10.14 -1.79 16.63
N GLN A 285 -9.24 -1.97 17.58
CA GLN A 285 -8.62 -3.27 17.81
C GLN A 285 -9.68 -4.33 18.11
N ARG A 286 -10.65 -4.02 19.00
CA ARG A 286 -11.73 -4.93 19.35
C ARG A 286 -12.74 -5.15 18.21
N VAL A 287 -12.95 -4.13 17.37
CA VAL A 287 -13.75 -4.28 16.14
C VAL A 287 -13.07 -5.27 15.19
N ILE A 288 -11.75 -5.15 14.98
CA ILE A 288 -11.01 -6.08 14.13
C ILE A 288 -11.09 -7.52 14.66
N GLU A 289 -10.91 -7.72 15.96
CA GLU A 289 -11.07 -9.04 16.59
C GLU A 289 -12.39 -9.72 16.20
N ARG A 290 -13.49 -8.95 16.16
CA ARG A 290 -14.84 -9.46 15.85
C ARG A 290 -15.16 -9.51 14.35
N SER A 291 -14.35 -8.86 13.50
CA SER A 291 -14.62 -8.72 12.06
C SER A 291 -13.45 -9.12 11.16
N ILE A 292 -12.45 -9.83 11.69
CA ILE A 292 -11.19 -10.10 11.00
C ILE A 292 -11.36 -10.85 9.67
N ASN A 293 -12.40 -11.67 9.54
CA ASN A 293 -12.72 -12.43 8.34
C ASN A 293 -13.69 -11.69 7.39
N ALA A 294 -14.15 -10.50 7.78
CA ALA A 294 -15.04 -9.72 6.93
C ALA A 294 -14.24 -9.01 5.82
N ARG A 295 -14.89 -8.77 4.69
CA ARG A 295 -14.33 -8.08 3.52
C ARG A 295 -15.39 -7.18 2.91
N VAL A 296 -14.96 -6.10 2.25
CA VAL A 296 -15.82 -5.33 1.33
C VAL A 296 -16.25 -6.21 0.17
N ASP A 297 -17.27 -5.79 -0.55
CA ASP A 297 -17.72 -6.48 -1.77
C ASP A 297 -16.68 -6.30 -2.90
N ILE A 298 -15.78 -7.27 -3.00
CA ILE A 298 -14.67 -7.26 -3.97
C ILE A 298 -15.18 -7.27 -5.41
N ALA A 299 -16.33 -7.93 -5.69
CA ALA A 299 -16.91 -7.99 -7.02
C ALA A 299 -17.28 -6.61 -7.58
N GLN A 300 -17.64 -5.65 -6.71
CA GLN A 300 -17.89 -4.28 -7.14
C GLN A 300 -16.60 -3.58 -7.61
N TYR A 301 -15.47 -3.79 -6.93
CA TYR A 301 -14.19 -3.23 -7.38
C TYR A 301 -13.69 -3.93 -8.65
N GLU A 302 -13.87 -5.23 -8.77
CA GLU A 302 -13.55 -5.99 -9.97
C GLU A 302 -14.32 -5.46 -11.19
N LYS A 303 -15.62 -5.28 -11.07
CA LYS A 303 -16.48 -4.68 -12.10
C LYS A 303 -15.99 -3.28 -12.51
N ARG A 304 -15.63 -2.43 -11.54
CA ARG A 304 -15.16 -1.06 -11.81
C ARG A 304 -13.78 -1.05 -12.46
N ARG A 305 -12.88 -1.98 -12.05
CA ARG A 305 -11.61 -2.22 -12.73
C ARG A 305 -11.84 -2.51 -14.21
N ASP A 306 -12.73 -3.44 -14.50
CA ASP A 306 -13.01 -3.87 -15.86
C ASP A 306 -13.65 -2.75 -16.69
N LEU A 307 -14.63 -2.04 -16.15
CA LEU A 307 -15.23 -0.88 -16.80
C LEU A 307 -14.20 0.21 -17.15
N LEU A 308 -13.29 0.54 -16.23
CA LEU A 308 -12.28 1.56 -16.50
C LEU A 308 -11.23 1.05 -17.49
N ALA A 309 -10.87 -0.23 -17.43
CA ALA A 309 -9.98 -0.86 -18.40
C ALA A 309 -10.59 -0.84 -19.80
N ASP A 310 -11.89 -1.16 -19.95
CA ASP A 310 -12.61 -1.12 -21.22
C ASP A 310 -12.70 0.29 -21.80
N VAL A 311 -12.96 1.32 -20.95
CA VAL A 311 -12.94 2.74 -21.36
C VAL A 311 -11.58 3.13 -21.93
N LEU A 312 -10.50 2.73 -21.28
CA LEU A 312 -9.14 3.08 -21.72
C LEU A 312 -8.74 2.32 -22.99
N THR A 313 -8.95 1.01 -23.03
CA THR A 313 -8.61 0.18 -24.22
C THR A 313 -9.47 0.55 -25.43
N GLY A 314 -10.76 0.87 -25.20
CA GLY A 314 -11.65 1.39 -26.24
C GLY A 314 -11.26 2.76 -26.78
N ALA A 315 -10.45 3.53 -26.04
CA ALA A 315 -9.84 4.78 -26.50
C ALA A 315 -8.40 4.58 -27.07
N GLY A 316 -7.89 3.36 -27.14
CA GLY A 316 -6.59 3.04 -27.72
C GLY A 316 -5.41 3.05 -26.73
N PHE A 317 -5.65 3.22 -25.41
CA PHE A 317 -4.58 3.13 -24.42
C PHE A 317 -4.15 1.68 -24.19
N THR A 318 -2.83 1.46 -24.02
CA THR A 318 -2.26 0.15 -23.70
C THR A 318 -2.13 -0.01 -22.19
N LEU A 319 -2.70 -1.08 -21.66
CA LEU A 319 -2.57 -1.43 -20.25
C LEU A 319 -2.54 -2.94 -20.01
N GLN A 320 -1.90 -3.35 -18.93
CA GLN A 320 -2.05 -4.67 -18.35
C GLN A 320 -3.13 -4.59 -17.27
N LYS A 321 -4.18 -5.43 -17.37
CA LYS A 321 -5.24 -5.47 -16.37
C LYS A 321 -4.66 -5.98 -15.04
N PRO A 322 -4.79 -5.23 -13.93
CA PRO A 322 -4.19 -5.60 -12.66
C PRO A 322 -4.92 -6.78 -12.01
N ALA A 323 -4.16 -7.67 -11.38
CA ALA A 323 -4.71 -8.79 -10.63
C ALA A 323 -5.20 -8.41 -9.23
N GLY A 324 -4.80 -7.22 -8.72
CA GLY A 324 -5.20 -6.78 -7.37
C GLY A 324 -5.09 -5.26 -7.15
N GLY A 325 -5.36 -4.82 -5.92
CA GLY A 325 -5.30 -3.42 -5.54
C GLY A 325 -6.50 -2.59 -6.02
N LEU A 326 -6.30 -1.28 -6.17
CA LEU A 326 -7.35 -0.33 -6.55
C LEU A 326 -6.97 0.53 -7.77
N TYR A 327 -5.92 0.13 -8.54
CA TYR A 327 -5.33 0.99 -9.54
C TYR A 327 -5.13 0.31 -10.88
N LEU A 328 -5.35 1.06 -11.97
CA LEU A 328 -4.80 0.78 -13.29
C LEU A 328 -3.50 1.59 -13.47
N PHE A 329 -2.55 1.00 -14.20
CA PHE A 329 -1.25 1.62 -14.48
C PHE A 329 -0.90 1.50 -15.97
N PRO A 330 -1.65 2.22 -16.85
CA PRO A 330 -1.44 2.20 -18.29
C PRO A 330 -0.11 2.81 -18.71
N VAL A 331 0.35 2.43 -19.91
CA VAL A 331 1.48 3.07 -20.59
C VAL A 331 1.05 4.49 -21.00
N CYS A 332 1.90 5.47 -20.69
CA CYS A 332 1.69 6.84 -21.11
C CYS A 332 2.02 7.00 -22.60
N PRO A 333 1.13 7.63 -23.39
CA PRO A 333 1.40 7.87 -24.82
C PRO A 333 2.44 8.97 -25.06
N ASP A 334 2.77 9.75 -24.03
CA ASP A 334 3.77 10.81 -24.07
C ASP A 334 5.04 10.39 -23.31
N ALA A 335 6.20 10.78 -23.80
CA ALA A 335 7.47 10.61 -23.10
C ALA A 335 7.53 11.44 -21.79
N ASP A 336 6.84 12.59 -21.74
CA ASP A 336 6.63 13.42 -20.55
C ASP A 336 5.26 13.12 -19.93
N ASP A 337 5.22 12.15 -19.00
CA ASP A 337 4.03 11.76 -18.29
C ASP A 337 3.42 12.87 -17.39
N VAL A 338 4.24 13.88 -17.03
CA VAL A 338 3.78 15.07 -16.29
C VAL A 338 3.04 16.02 -17.22
N ALA A 339 3.54 16.23 -18.44
CA ALA A 339 2.84 17.01 -19.47
C ALA A 339 1.51 16.34 -19.85
N PHE A 340 1.52 14.99 -20.01
CA PHE A 340 0.31 14.21 -20.24
C PHE A 340 -0.73 14.43 -19.14
N ALA A 341 -0.33 14.37 -17.86
CA ALA A 341 -1.24 14.60 -16.74
C ALA A 341 -1.88 16.01 -16.77
N ARG A 342 -1.15 17.03 -17.22
CA ARG A 342 -1.69 18.39 -17.39
C ARG A 342 -2.72 18.47 -18.52
N ILE A 343 -2.47 17.77 -19.63
CA ILE A 343 -3.44 17.67 -20.74
C ILE A 343 -4.72 16.98 -20.24
N CYS A 344 -4.58 15.88 -19.53
CA CYS A 344 -5.73 15.19 -18.92
C CYS A 344 -6.53 16.11 -17.99
N ALA A 345 -5.86 16.91 -17.15
CA ALA A 345 -6.51 17.88 -16.27
C ALA A 345 -7.28 18.95 -17.07
N GLY A 346 -6.76 19.37 -18.25
CA GLY A 346 -7.48 20.24 -19.19
C GLY A 346 -8.79 19.63 -19.71
N HIS A 347 -8.86 18.31 -19.82
CA HIS A 347 -10.08 17.54 -20.11
C HIS A 347 -10.87 17.13 -18.86
N ARG A 348 -10.54 17.70 -17.69
CA ARG A 348 -11.18 17.42 -16.38
C ARG A 348 -11.00 15.97 -15.90
N VAL A 349 -9.97 15.29 -16.38
CA VAL A 349 -9.54 13.96 -15.91
C VAL A 349 -8.32 14.13 -15.04
N LEU A 350 -8.40 13.68 -13.79
CA LEU A 350 -7.28 13.73 -12.85
C LEU A 350 -6.70 12.33 -12.66
N LEU A 351 -5.41 12.23 -12.81
CA LEU A 351 -4.62 11.02 -12.68
C LEU A 351 -3.24 11.34 -12.08
N VAL A 352 -2.44 10.34 -11.76
CA VAL A 352 -1.10 10.56 -11.23
C VAL A 352 -0.08 10.04 -12.23
N PRO A 353 0.89 10.89 -12.70
CA PRO A 353 1.93 10.45 -13.61
C PRO A 353 2.86 9.42 -12.96
N GLY A 354 3.41 8.49 -13.75
CA GLY A 354 4.30 7.42 -13.29
C GLY A 354 5.59 7.93 -12.66
N SER A 355 6.06 9.11 -13.08
CA SER A 355 7.18 9.82 -12.45
C SER A 355 6.96 10.06 -10.95
N GLY A 356 5.71 10.22 -10.50
CA GLY A 356 5.35 10.30 -9.08
C GLY A 356 5.62 9.01 -8.29
N PHE A 357 5.78 7.89 -8.98
CA PHE A 357 6.11 6.58 -8.43
C PHE A 357 7.54 6.12 -8.81
N ARG A 358 8.39 7.06 -9.29
CA ARG A 358 9.73 6.79 -9.81
C ARG A 358 9.76 5.82 -10.99
N PHE A 359 8.68 5.80 -11.78
CA PHE A 359 8.54 4.92 -12.95
C PHE A 359 7.90 5.69 -14.12
N PRO A 360 8.65 6.60 -14.78
CA PRO A 360 8.14 7.44 -15.87
C PRO A 360 7.71 6.61 -17.08
N GLY A 361 6.81 7.20 -17.91
CA GLY A 361 6.22 6.55 -19.08
C GLY A 361 4.98 5.72 -18.78
N TYR A 362 4.39 5.90 -17.61
CA TYR A 362 3.12 5.32 -17.17
C TYR A 362 2.27 6.37 -16.48
N PHE A 363 1.00 6.05 -16.18
CA PHE A 363 0.15 6.86 -15.33
C PHE A 363 -0.78 5.99 -14.50
N ARG A 364 -1.15 6.45 -13.31
CA ARG A 364 -2.03 5.72 -12.40
C ARG A 364 -3.43 6.31 -12.37
N LEU A 365 -4.43 5.43 -12.42
CA LEU A 365 -5.84 5.71 -12.22
C LEU A 365 -6.40 4.82 -11.09
N CYS A 366 -7.13 5.41 -10.15
CA CYS A 366 -7.86 4.67 -9.13
C CYS A 366 -9.28 4.35 -9.63
N PHE A 367 -9.67 3.07 -9.60
CA PHE A 367 -11.03 2.66 -9.96
C PHE A 367 -11.99 2.55 -8.76
N ALA A 368 -11.55 2.88 -7.54
CA ALA A 368 -12.42 3.00 -6.38
C ALA A 368 -13.21 4.32 -6.43
N VAL A 369 -14.02 4.47 -7.46
CA VAL A 369 -14.90 5.61 -7.72
C VAL A 369 -16.25 5.13 -8.24
N ARG A 370 -17.27 5.99 -8.22
CA ARG A 370 -18.61 5.63 -8.72
C ARG A 370 -18.57 5.23 -10.21
N GLU A 371 -19.31 4.18 -10.59
CA GLU A 371 -19.41 3.72 -12.00
C GLU A 371 -19.80 4.84 -12.97
N ALA A 372 -20.68 5.75 -12.53
CA ALA A 372 -21.09 6.91 -13.34
C ALA A 372 -19.90 7.84 -13.70
N ALA A 373 -18.90 7.98 -12.80
CA ALA A 373 -17.70 8.75 -13.10
C ALA A 373 -16.81 8.03 -14.12
N ILE A 374 -16.71 6.71 -14.03
CA ILE A 374 -15.96 5.88 -15.00
C ILE A 374 -16.59 6.01 -16.38
N LEU A 375 -17.88 5.72 -16.51
CA LEU A 375 -18.59 5.76 -17.78
C LEU A 375 -18.64 7.19 -18.37
N GLY A 376 -18.85 8.19 -17.52
CA GLY A 376 -18.86 9.60 -17.93
C GLY A 376 -17.51 10.10 -18.46
N SER A 377 -16.39 9.49 -18.02
CA SER A 377 -15.05 9.88 -18.47
C SER A 377 -14.70 9.39 -19.88
N ALA A 378 -15.48 8.48 -20.46
CA ALA A 378 -15.14 7.84 -21.74
C ALA A 378 -14.88 8.84 -22.88
N HIS A 379 -15.74 9.87 -23.03
CA HIS A 379 -15.57 10.90 -24.05
C HIS A 379 -14.29 11.72 -23.84
N ALA A 380 -13.94 12.03 -22.57
CA ALA A 380 -12.72 12.75 -22.26
C ALA A 380 -11.47 11.93 -22.61
N PHE A 381 -11.46 10.63 -22.32
CA PHE A 381 -10.37 9.75 -22.73
C PHE A 381 -10.27 9.59 -24.25
N GLN A 382 -11.39 9.57 -24.98
CA GLN A 382 -11.37 9.58 -26.45
C GLN A 382 -10.80 10.88 -27.02
N ASP A 383 -11.10 12.03 -26.41
CA ASP A 383 -10.55 13.32 -26.82
C ASP A 383 -9.04 13.39 -26.56
N ILE A 384 -8.59 12.90 -25.40
CA ILE A 384 -7.18 12.79 -25.05
C ILE A 384 -6.47 11.85 -26.03
N ALA A 385 -7.05 10.68 -26.30
CA ALA A 385 -6.48 9.70 -27.23
C ALA A 385 -6.30 10.29 -28.64
N ARG A 386 -7.29 11.02 -29.15
CA ARG A 386 -7.21 11.73 -30.44
C ARG A 386 -6.07 12.77 -30.47
N HIS A 387 -5.83 13.46 -29.36
CA HIS A 387 -4.69 14.41 -29.26
C HIS A 387 -3.35 13.72 -29.48
N TYR A 388 -3.21 12.46 -29.05
CA TYR A 388 -2.00 11.65 -29.19
C TYR A 388 -2.01 10.70 -30.40
N GLY A 389 -3.05 10.74 -31.25
CA GLY A 389 -3.15 9.88 -32.43
C GLY A 389 -3.34 8.40 -32.08
N LEU A 390 -3.89 8.08 -30.91
CA LEU A 390 -4.30 6.71 -30.56
C LEU A 390 -5.58 6.32 -31.30
N HIS A 391 -5.69 5.07 -31.75
CA HIS A 391 -6.81 4.55 -32.55
C HIS A 391 -7.32 3.22 -32.01
#